data_7d429e9c5fcdfbe09d7aeb98d39fb5dd
#
_entry.id   7d429e9c5fcdfbe09d7aeb98d39fb5dd
#
_cell.length_a   1.000
_cell.length_b   1.000
_cell.length_c   1.000
_cell.angle_alpha   90.00
_cell.angle_beta   90.00
_cell.angle_gamma   90.00
#
_symmetry.space_group_name_H-M   'P 1'
#
loop_
_entity.id
_entity.type
_entity.pdbx_description
1 polymer ?
#
loop_
_entity_poly.entity_id
_entity_poly.type
_entity_poly.pdbx_seq_one_letter_code
_entity_poly.pdbx_strand_id
1 'polypeptide(L)'
;MSEEPVDVLIIGAGASGAALAWSLAETRMNILCLEQGDWVKSDDYPSNATDWELRRLGDFGFSPNDRKLASDYPVNDSESPIAASMFNGVGGSTILFAAHFPRLHPSDFRVRALDRVASDWPLDYRSLAPWYDLNERMTGVSGLEGDPAYPQDPPKRPPLPPLPLGQLGETLARGFNKLGWHWW
;
A
#
# COMPACT_ATOMS: atom_id res chain seq x y z
N MET A 1 37.27 11.25 5.66
CA MET A 1 35.90 11.37 5.12
C MET A 1 35.32 12.59 5.79
N SER A 2 34.98 13.63 5.04
CA SER A 2 34.27 14.78 5.59
C SER A 2 32.91 14.29 6.10
N GLU A 3 32.67 14.45 7.39
CA GLU A 3 31.34 14.21 7.98
C GLU A 3 30.46 15.39 7.53
N GLU A 4 29.85 15.24 6.34
CA GLU A 4 28.82 16.19 5.95
C GLU A 4 27.61 15.96 6.85
N PRO A 5 27.05 17.01 7.45
CA PRO A 5 25.89 16.87 8.30
C PRO A 5 24.68 16.40 7.48
N VAL A 6 23.91 15.48 8.04
CA VAL A 6 22.66 15.00 7.48
C VAL A 6 21.51 15.85 8.06
N ASP A 7 20.76 16.50 7.19
CA ASP A 7 19.61 17.31 7.61
C ASP A 7 18.38 16.45 7.94
N VAL A 8 18.20 15.36 7.18
CA VAL A 8 17.06 14.43 7.33
C VAL A 8 17.56 12.99 7.27
N LEU A 9 17.28 12.23 8.32
CA LEU A 9 17.49 10.79 8.36
C LEU A 9 16.15 10.08 8.21
N ILE A 10 16.02 9.28 7.16
CA ILE A 10 14.86 8.41 6.91
C ILE A 10 15.25 6.98 7.25
N ILE A 11 14.46 6.34 8.11
CA ILE A 11 14.65 4.94 8.47
C ILE A 11 13.57 4.10 7.80
N GLY A 12 13.98 3.29 6.83
CA GLY A 12 13.14 2.45 6.00
C GLY A 12 12.76 3.09 4.67
N ALA A 13 13.04 2.41 3.57
CA ALA A 13 12.69 2.79 2.20
C ALA A 13 11.39 2.13 1.71
N GLY A 14 10.44 1.91 2.61
CA GLY A 14 9.08 1.50 2.27
C GLY A 14 8.27 2.67 1.70
N ALA A 15 6.96 2.49 1.48
CA ALA A 15 6.08 3.48 0.87
C ALA A 15 6.17 4.86 1.52
N SER A 16 6.15 4.93 2.86
CA SER A 16 6.19 6.20 3.60
C SER A 16 7.56 6.89 3.48
N GLY A 17 8.67 6.14 3.63
CA GLY A 17 10.02 6.69 3.48
C GLY A 17 10.28 7.18 2.06
N ALA A 18 9.84 6.44 1.06
CA ALA A 18 9.93 6.83 -0.34
C ALA A 18 9.12 8.11 -0.64
N ALA A 19 7.90 8.21 -0.12
CA ALA A 19 7.07 9.41 -0.28
C ALA A 19 7.69 10.63 0.41
N LEU A 20 8.28 10.46 1.59
CA LEU A 20 9.00 11.53 2.29
C LEU A 20 10.24 11.95 1.50
N ALA A 21 11.07 11.01 1.07
CA ALA A 21 12.25 11.31 0.25
C ALA A 21 11.88 12.06 -1.03
N TRP A 22 10.82 11.60 -1.71
CA TRP A 22 10.31 12.28 -2.90
C TRP A 22 9.84 13.70 -2.60
N SER A 23 9.10 13.91 -1.52
CA SER A 23 8.57 15.24 -1.16
C SER A 23 9.68 16.25 -0.83
N LEU A 24 10.84 15.77 -0.43
CA LEU A 24 12.00 16.59 -0.09
C LEU A 24 13.05 16.66 -1.22
N ALA A 25 12.85 15.94 -2.32
CA ALA A 25 13.87 15.82 -3.38
C ALA A 25 14.28 17.14 -4.05
N GLU A 26 13.38 18.12 -4.08
CA GLU A 26 13.68 19.44 -4.65
C GLU A 26 14.28 20.41 -3.61
N THR A 27 14.43 19.99 -2.37
CA THR A 27 15.08 20.79 -1.33
C THR A 27 16.60 20.72 -1.46
N ARG A 28 17.31 21.59 -0.73
CA ARG A 28 18.77 21.53 -0.64
C ARG A 28 19.26 20.71 0.57
N MET A 29 18.38 19.93 1.18
CA MET A 29 18.69 19.13 2.35
C MET A 29 19.53 17.90 1.98
N ASN A 30 20.52 17.59 2.81
CA ASN A 30 21.24 16.32 2.75
C ASN A 30 20.38 15.24 3.39
N ILE A 31 19.82 14.35 2.56
CA ILE A 31 18.90 13.30 2.99
C ILE A 31 19.62 11.96 2.96
N LEU A 32 19.63 11.28 4.10
CA LEU A 32 20.13 9.92 4.22
C LEU A 32 18.95 8.97 4.49
N CYS A 33 18.76 7.97 3.62
CA CYS A 33 17.81 6.90 3.84
C CYS A 33 18.54 5.60 4.18
N LEU A 34 18.20 5.02 5.32
CA LEU A 34 18.71 3.72 5.75
C LEU A 34 17.63 2.66 5.52
N GLU A 35 18.00 1.62 4.78
CA GLU A 35 17.14 0.44 4.53
C GLU A 35 17.93 -0.81 4.91
N GLN A 36 17.26 -1.77 5.54
CA GLN A 36 17.95 -3.01 5.98
C GLN A 36 17.97 -4.09 4.90
N GLY A 37 17.05 -4.03 3.95
CA GLY A 37 16.93 -5.00 2.86
C GLY A 37 17.56 -4.51 1.56
N ASP A 38 17.75 -5.45 0.65
CA ASP A 38 18.36 -5.19 -0.65
C ASP A 38 17.33 -4.71 -1.71
N TRP A 39 17.86 -4.30 -2.86
CA TRP A 39 17.07 -4.07 -4.05
C TRP A 39 16.60 -5.40 -4.64
N VAL A 40 15.29 -5.53 -4.85
CA VAL A 40 14.74 -6.63 -5.65
C VAL A 40 14.88 -6.28 -7.13
N LYS A 41 15.53 -7.14 -7.88
CA LYS A 41 15.69 -6.96 -9.34
C LYS A 41 14.38 -7.31 -10.05
N SER A 42 14.11 -6.63 -11.16
CA SER A 42 12.89 -6.87 -11.95
C SER A 42 12.69 -8.33 -12.34
N ASP A 43 13.77 -9.02 -12.64
CA ASP A 43 13.74 -10.43 -13.07
C ASP A 43 13.49 -11.41 -11.93
N ASP A 44 13.68 -10.97 -10.69
CA ASP A 44 13.47 -11.80 -9.50
C ASP A 44 11.99 -11.86 -9.07
N TYR A 45 11.15 -10.94 -9.61
CA TYR A 45 9.73 -10.93 -9.25
C TYR A 45 9.02 -12.18 -9.76
N PRO A 46 8.28 -12.90 -8.90
CA PRO A 46 7.62 -14.15 -9.28
C PRO A 46 6.59 -13.98 -10.38
N SER A 47 5.95 -12.80 -10.50
CA SER A 47 4.97 -12.51 -11.55
C SER A 47 5.53 -12.60 -12.98
N ASN A 48 6.86 -12.56 -13.13
CA ASN A 48 7.53 -12.71 -14.43
C ASN A 48 7.80 -14.17 -14.82
N ALA A 49 7.44 -15.12 -13.96
CA ALA A 49 7.73 -16.54 -14.15
C ALA A 49 6.46 -17.37 -14.31
N THR A 50 6.58 -18.49 -15.03
CA THR A 50 5.61 -19.58 -14.96
C THR A 50 5.55 -20.06 -13.50
N ASP A 51 4.42 -20.50 -13.03
CA ASP A 51 4.22 -20.97 -11.64
C ASP A 51 4.51 -19.90 -10.57
N TRP A 52 4.24 -18.65 -10.88
CA TRP A 52 4.48 -17.52 -9.98
C TRP A 52 3.75 -17.66 -8.63
N GLU A 53 2.59 -18.32 -8.61
CA GLU A 53 1.81 -18.59 -7.41
C GLU A 53 2.58 -19.45 -6.41
N LEU A 54 3.34 -20.42 -6.90
CA LEU A 54 4.17 -21.29 -6.06
C LEU A 54 5.41 -20.58 -5.55
N ARG A 55 6.04 -19.74 -6.38
CA ARG A 55 7.18 -18.91 -5.98
C ARG A 55 6.81 -17.90 -4.92
N ARG A 56 5.59 -17.39 -4.95
CA ARG A 56 5.07 -16.46 -3.95
C ARG A 56 4.98 -17.10 -2.55
N LEU A 57 4.90 -18.40 -2.44
CA LEU A 57 4.92 -19.11 -1.15
C LEU A 57 6.34 -19.30 -0.59
N GLY A 58 7.37 -19.12 -1.41
CA GLY A 58 8.78 -19.18 -1.04
C GLY A 58 9.36 -17.80 -0.72
N ASP A 59 10.31 -17.35 -1.52
CA ASP A 59 11.10 -16.11 -1.30
C ASP A 59 10.26 -14.83 -1.26
N PHE A 60 9.05 -14.87 -1.79
CA PHE A 60 8.07 -13.79 -1.74
C PHE A 60 6.87 -14.08 -0.82
N GLY A 61 7.03 -15.00 0.10
CA GLY A 61 6.04 -15.25 1.15
C GLY A 61 5.86 -14.01 2.05
N PHE A 62 4.69 -13.89 2.66
CA PHE A 62 4.37 -12.71 3.48
C PHE A 62 5.07 -12.71 4.83
N SER A 63 5.43 -13.88 5.38
CA SER A 63 6.04 -14.00 6.69
C SER A 63 7.57 -14.03 6.59
N PRO A 64 8.28 -13.16 7.28
CA PRO A 64 9.75 -13.20 7.37
C PRO A 64 10.23 -14.47 8.10
N ASN A 65 9.42 -15.03 9.00
CA ASN A 65 9.75 -16.26 9.72
C ASN A 65 9.79 -17.49 8.79
N ASP A 66 8.99 -17.49 7.73
CA ASP A 66 8.90 -18.58 6.75
C ASP A 66 9.83 -18.38 5.56
N ARG A 67 9.94 -17.13 5.08
CA ARG A 67 10.70 -16.76 3.87
C ARG A 67 12.20 -16.92 4.03
N LYS A 68 12.76 -16.50 5.16
CA LYS A 68 14.17 -16.67 5.54
C LYS A 68 15.19 -16.12 4.53
N LEU A 69 14.90 -14.96 3.93
CA LEU A 69 15.91 -14.23 3.16
C LEU A 69 17.04 -13.75 4.08
N ALA A 70 18.20 -13.45 3.52
CA ALA A 70 19.34 -12.96 4.28
C ALA A 70 19.06 -11.65 5.03
N SER A 71 18.16 -10.84 4.51
CA SER A 71 17.65 -9.59 5.11
C SER A 71 16.55 -9.81 6.15
N ASP A 72 15.99 -11.02 6.23
CA ASP A 72 14.96 -11.33 7.21
C ASP A 72 15.55 -11.57 8.59
N TYR A 73 14.80 -11.21 9.60
CA TYR A 73 15.08 -11.51 10.99
C TYR A 73 13.81 -12.10 11.64
N PRO A 74 13.97 -12.97 12.65
CA PRO A 74 12.81 -13.57 13.30
C PRO A 74 11.96 -12.49 13.99
N VAL A 75 10.66 -12.56 13.76
CA VAL A 75 9.68 -11.71 14.44
C VAL A 75 8.94 -12.57 15.47
N ASN A 76 9.00 -12.16 16.72
CA ASN A 76 8.24 -12.83 17.77
C ASN A 76 6.78 -12.34 17.76
N ASP A 77 5.91 -13.13 17.19
CA ASP A 77 4.46 -12.89 17.13
C ASP A 77 3.66 -13.89 17.97
N SER A 78 4.33 -14.63 18.87
CA SER A 78 3.71 -15.70 19.67
C SER A 78 2.56 -15.23 20.59
N GLU A 79 2.58 -13.97 21.01
CA GLU A 79 1.50 -13.36 21.82
C GLU A 79 0.54 -12.48 21.00
N SER A 80 0.71 -12.45 19.67
CA SER A 80 -0.12 -11.68 18.77
C SER A 80 -1.19 -12.57 18.12
N PRO A 81 -2.45 -12.12 18.02
CA PRO A 81 -3.47 -12.82 17.25
C PRO A 81 -3.24 -12.71 15.74
N ILE A 82 -2.26 -11.93 15.30
CA ILE A 82 -1.96 -11.64 13.90
C ILE A 82 -0.50 -12.01 13.64
N ALA A 83 -0.28 -12.86 12.64
CA ALA A 83 1.06 -13.18 12.18
C ALA A 83 1.71 -11.97 11.49
N ALA A 84 3.01 -11.75 11.71
CA ALA A 84 3.75 -10.68 11.06
C ALA A 84 3.79 -10.88 9.54
N SER A 85 3.37 -9.85 8.83
CA SER A 85 3.39 -9.82 7.37
C SER A 85 4.16 -8.59 6.91
N MET A 86 5.37 -8.80 6.39
CA MET A 86 6.26 -7.72 5.98
C MET A 86 7.29 -8.19 4.95
N PHE A 87 7.86 -7.26 4.22
CA PHE A 87 8.97 -7.52 3.32
C PHE A 87 10.14 -6.58 3.63
N ASN A 88 11.34 -7.15 3.77
CA ASN A 88 12.59 -6.44 4.00
C ASN A 88 13.30 -6.20 2.67
N GLY A 89 13.19 -5.00 2.15
CA GLY A 89 13.78 -4.59 0.89
C GLY A 89 13.40 -3.17 0.54
N VAL A 90 14.09 -2.58 -0.43
CA VAL A 90 13.73 -1.27 -0.96
C VAL A 90 12.33 -1.33 -1.57
N GLY A 91 11.43 -0.49 -1.09
CA GLY A 91 10.00 -0.54 -1.37
C GLY A 91 9.17 -1.17 -0.24
N GLY A 92 9.80 -1.94 0.65
CA GLY A 92 9.13 -2.56 1.80
C GLY A 92 7.98 -3.47 1.38
N SER A 93 6.95 -3.55 2.20
CA SER A 93 5.79 -4.43 1.95
C SER A 93 4.98 -4.09 0.71
N THR A 94 5.25 -2.96 0.02
CA THR A 94 4.61 -2.67 -1.28
C THR A 94 5.02 -3.66 -2.37
N ILE A 95 6.12 -4.39 -2.18
CA ILE A 95 6.54 -5.48 -3.07
C ILE A 95 5.54 -6.63 -3.08
N LEU A 96 4.86 -6.85 -1.95
CA LEU A 96 3.94 -7.97 -1.74
C LEU A 96 2.46 -7.59 -1.87
N PHE A 97 2.12 -6.29 -1.89
CA PHE A 97 0.73 -5.88 -1.83
C PHE A 97 -0.03 -6.24 -3.12
N ALA A 98 -1.33 -6.46 -2.98
CA ALA A 98 -2.18 -6.89 -4.09
C ALA A 98 -2.69 -5.72 -4.96
N ALA A 99 -2.03 -4.57 -4.90
CA ALA A 99 -2.38 -3.35 -5.63
C ALA A 99 -3.79 -2.80 -5.38
N HIS A 100 -4.42 -3.19 -4.26
CA HIS A 100 -5.64 -2.55 -3.81
C HIS A 100 -5.33 -1.19 -3.18
N PHE A 101 -5.99 -0.14 -3.65
CA PHE A 101 -5.66 1.23 -3.29
C PHE A 101 -6.90 2.01 -2.81
N PRO A 102 -7.66 1.49 -1.83
CA PRO A 102 -8.83 2.18 -1.31
C PRO A 102 -8.42 3.36 -0.44
N ARG A 103 -9.23 4.41 -0.46
CA ARG A 103 -9.14 5.47 0.56
C ARG A 103 -9.82 5.02 1.84
N LEU A 104 -9.35 5.51 2.97
CA LEU A 104 -10.09 5.34 4.22
C LEU A 104 -11.42 6.10 4.16
N HIS A 105 -12.45 5.55 4.78
CA HIS A 105 -13.71 6.26 4.97
C HIS A 105 -13.56 7.43 5.97
N PRO A 106 -14.34 8.50 5.84
CA PRO A 106 -14.38 9.54 6.87
C PRO A 106 -14.68 9.02 8.27
N SER A 107 -15.47 7.94 8.40
CA SER A 107 -15.75 7.24 9.65
C SER A 107 -14.53 6.60 10.29
N ASP A 108 -13.56 6.13 9.49
CA ASP A 108 -12.35 5.46 9.99
C ASP A 108 -11.47 6.38 10.86
N PHE A 109 -11.61 7.68 10.68
CA PHE A 109 -10.92 8.68 11.51
C PHE A 109 -11.61 8.94 12.86
N ARG A 110 -12.81 8.39 13.07
CA ARG A 110 -13.69 8.66 14.21
C ARG A 110 -14.18 7.39 14.90
N VAL A 111 -13.38 6.34 14.87
CA VAL A 111 -13.77 5.00 15.36
C VAL A 111 -14.12 5.03 16.84
N ARG A 112 -13.37 5.80 17.67
CA ARG A 112 -13.68 5.94 19.09
C ARG A 112 -15.02 6.63 19.32
N ALA A 113 -15.26 7.73 18.61
CA ALA A 113 -16.49 8.51 18.76
C ALA A 113 -17.73 7.76 18.25
N LEU A 114 -17.59 6.99 17.18
CA LEU A 114 -18.70 6.28 16.53
C LEU A 114 -18.97 4.91 17.14
N ASP A 115 -17.89 4.10 17.30
CA ASP A 115 -17.99 2.69 17.64
C ASP A 115 -17.51 2.37 19.06
N ARG A 116 -16.96 3.36 19.76
CA ARG A 116 -16.44 3.26 21.14
C ARG A 116 -15.24 2.30 21.29
N VAL A 117 -14.56 1.98 20.20
CA VAL A 117 -13.33 1.17 20.18
C VAL A 117 -12.14 2.01 19.73
N ALA A 118 -10.93 1.54 20.00
CA ALA A 118 -9.68 2.18 19.62
C ALA A 118 -9.60 3.69 19.99
N SER A 119 -9.05 4.52 19.12
CA SER A 119 -8.88 5.98 19.29
C SER A 119 -9.28 6.70 18.01
N ASP A 120 -9.76 7.94 18.13
CA ASP A 120 -9.94 8.82 16.98
C ASP A 120 -8.58 9.30 16.49
N TRP A 121 -8.46 9.49 15.19
CA TRP A 121 -7.30 10.14 14.61
C TRP A 121 -7.30 11.64 14.93
N PRO A 122 -6.12 12.27 15.10
CA PRO A 122 -6.02 13.72 15.33
C PRO A 122 -6.26 14.56 14.07
N LEU A 123 -6.63 13.94 12.97
CA LEU A 123 -6.94 14.54 11.68
C LEU A 123 -8.19 13.89 11.08
N ASP A 124 -8.74 14.46 10.06
CA ASP A 124 -9.93 13.98 9.36
C ASP A 124 -9.65 13.65 7.88
N TYR A 125 -10.64 13.06 7.23
CA TYR A 125 -10.57 12.73 5.81
C TYR A 125 -10.26 13.96 4.92
N ARG A 126 -10.85 15.13 5.22
CA ARG A 126 -10.68 16.35 4.42
C ARG A 126 -9.24 16.83 4.43
N SER A 127 -8.55 16.66 5.56
CA SER A 127 -7.13 16.98 5.70
C SER A 127 -6.24 16.11 4.81
N LEU A 128 -6.63 14.84 4.58
CA LEU A 128 -5.89 13.91 3.74
C LEU A 128 -6.34 13.88 2.28
N ALA A 129 -7.53 14.34 1.96
CA ALA A 129 -8.08 14.25 0.60
C ALA A 129 -7.16 14.81 -0.50
N PRO A 130 -6.49 15.97 -0.34
CA PRO A 130 -5.54 16.47 -1.33
C PRO A 130 -4.31 15.55 -1.54
N TRP A 131 -3.89 14.88 -0.48
CA TRP A 131 -2.75 13.96 -0.51
C TRP A 131 -3.12 12.62 -1.14
N TYR A 132 -4.33 12.12 -0.90
CA TYR A 132 -4.89 11.00 -1.66
C TYR A 132 -4.90 11.31 -3.17
N ASP A 133 -5.40 12.48 -3.55
CA ASP A 133 -5.45 12.90 -4.95
C ASP A 133 -4.06 12.97 -5.60
N LEU A 134 -3.07 13.48 -4.87
CA LEU A 134 -1.70 13.55 -5.33
C LEU A 134 -1.12 12.15 -5.52
N ASN A 135 -1.27 11.31 -4.50
CA ASN A 135 -0.71 9.96 -4.49
C ASN A 135 -1.34 9.08 -5.58
N GLU A 136 -2.65 9.14 -5.75
CA GLU A 136 -3.36 8.41 -6.81
C GLU A 136 -2.90 8.81 -8.21
N ARG A 137 -2.64 10.10 -8.44
CA ARG A 137 -2.10 10.57 -9.72
C ARG A 137 -0.67 10.08 -9.95
N MET A 138 0.15 10.08 -8.91
CA MET A 138 1.55 9.64 -9.01
C MET A 138 1.67 8.14 -9.26
N THR A 139 0.84 7.36 -8.58
CA THR A 139 0.84 5.88 -8.68
C THR A 139 0.03 5.37 -9.85
N GLY A 140 -0.82 6.20 -10.45
CA GLY A 140 -1.67 5.80 -11.56
C GLY A 140 -2.81 4.87 -11.13
N VAL A 141 -3.54 5.24 -10.07
CA VAL A 141 -4.68 4.44 -9.59
C VAL A 141 -5.76 4.36 -10.66
N SER A 142 -6.23 3.16 -10.95
CA SER A 142 -7.35 2.90 -11.85
C SER A 142 -8.58 2.46 -11.08
N GLY A 143 -9.77 2.80 -11.57
CA GLY A 143 -11.01 2.38 -10.92
C GLY A 143 -12.25 2.96 -11.59
N LEU A 144 -13.41 2.52 -11.12
CA LEU A 144 -14.69 3.10 -11.47
C LEU A 144 -14.95 4.35 -10.62
N GLU A 145 -15.62 5.34 -11.22
CA GLU A 145 -16.13 6.48 -10.47
C GLU A 145 -17.52 6.18 -9.89
N GLY A 146 -17.89 6.89 -8.82
CA GLY A 146 -19.24 6.87 -8.32
C GLY A 146 -19.58 5.68 -7.42
N ASP A 147 -18.61 5.08 -6.78
CA ASP A 147 -18.86 4.03 -5.78
C ASP A 147 -19.78 4.56 -4.66
N PRO A 148 -20.99 4.02 -4.52
CA PRO A 148 -21.94 4.48 -3.49
C PRO A 148 -21.49 4.15 -2.07
N ALA A 149 -20.61 3.16 -1.87
CA ALA A 149 -20.01 2.86 -0.56
C ALA A 149 -18.89 3.85 -0.21
N TYR A 150 -18.34 4.53 -1.20
CA TYR A 150 -17.30 5.55 -1.04
C TYR A 150 -17.74 6.90 -1.64
N PRO A 151 -18.78 7.52 -1.08
CA PRO A 151 -19.23 8.82 -1.57
C PRO A 151 -18.14 9.85 -1.32
N GLN A 152 -17.48 10.28 -2.39
CA GLN A 152 -16.55 11.39 -2.33
C GLN A 152 -17.30 12.70 -2.57
N ASP A 153 -17.01 13.70 -1.77
CA ASP A 153 -17.56 15.03 -1.94
C ASP A 153 -16.42 16.05 -2.12
N PRO A 154 -16.25 16.63 -3.31
CA PRO A 154 -16.97 16.31 -4.56
C PRO A 154 -16.60 14.94 -5.15
N PRO A 155 -17.47 14.33 -5.95
CA PRO A 155 -17.18 13.10 -6.66
C PRO A 155 -15.92 13.25 -7.50
N LYS A 156 -15.03 12.27 -7.42
CA LYS A 156 -13.76 12.27 -8.16
C LYS A 156 -13.64 11.05 -9.02
N ARG A 157 -13.05 11.25 -10.19
CA ARG A 157 -12.69 10.18 -11.09
C ARG A 157 -11.27 9.71 -10.77
N PRO A 158 -11.04 8.39 -10.66
CA PRO A 158 -9.68 7.85 -10.62
C PRO A 158 -8.84 8.35 -11.79
N PRO A 159 -7.51 8.53 -11.61
CA PRO A 159 -6.62 9.02 -12.67
C PRO A 159 -6.63 8.19 -13.95
N LEU A 160 -6.77 6.87 -13.81
CA LEU A 160 -6.84 5.95 -14.92
C LEU A 160 -8.21 5.25 -14.99
N PRO A 161 -8.64 4.85 -16.19
CA PRO A 161 -9.88 4.11 -16.36
C PRO A 161 -9.78 2.74 -15.67
N PRO A 162 -10.92 2.12 -15.34
CA PRO A 162 -10.95 0.81 -14.72
C PRO A 162 -10.31 -0.24 -15.62
N LEU A 163 -9.66 -1.22 -15.00
CA LEU A 163 -9.15 -2.37 -15.74
C LEU A 163 -10.31 -3.18 -16.34
N PRO A 164 -10.14 -3.77 -17.52
CA PRO A 164 -11.16 -4.62 -18.11
C PRO A 164 -11.48 -5.81 -17.19
N LEU A 165 -12.74 -6.02 -16.91
CA LEU A 165 -13.19 -7.12 -16.03
C LEU A 165 -12.93 -8.51 -16.62
N GLY A 166 -12.79 -8.60 -17.94
CA GLY A 166 -12.75 -9.87 -18.64
C GLY A 166 -14.09 -10.63 -18.54
N GLN A 167 -14.17 -11.75 -19.24
CA GLN A 167 -15.40 -12.51 -19.40
C GLN A 167 -16.01 -13.01 -18.08
N LEU A 168 -15.15 -13.44 -17.15
CA LEU A 168 -15.58 -13.90 -15.83
C LEU A 168 -16.13 -12.74 -15.00
N GLY A 169 -15.36 -11.66 -14.90
CA GLY A 169 -15.77 -10.48 -14.12
C GLY A 169 -17.05 -9.85 -14.62
N GLU A 170 -17.24 -9.74 -15.94
CA GLU A 170 -18.49 -9.26 -16.53
C GLU A 170 -19.68 -10.16 -16.20
N THR A 171 -19.45 -11.47 -16.15
CA THR A 171 -20.50 -12.44 -15.79
C THR A 171 -20.92 -12.28 -14.33
N LEU A 172 -19.95 -12.13 -13.43
CA LEU A 172 -20.20 -11.88 -12.01
C LEU A 172 -20.90 -10.54 -11.79
N ALA A 173 -20.45 -9.48 -12.44
CA ALA A 173 -21.06 -8.16 -12.36
C ALA A 173 -22.53 -8.18 -12.79
N ARG A 174 -22.87 -8.86 -13.90
CA ARG A 174 -24.27 -9.07 -14.31
C ARG A 174 -25.09 -9.83 -13.25
N GLY A 175 -24.47 -10.83 -12.61
CA GLY A 175 -25.11 -11.57 -11.51
C GLY A 175 -25.42 -10.68 -10.31
N PHE A 176 -24.44 -9.92 -9.85
CA PHE A 176 -24.60 -9.00 -8.73
C PHE A 176 -25.64 -7.93 -9.00
N ASN A 177 -25.63 -7.35 -10.21
CA ASN A 177 -26.65 -6.37 -10.61
C ASN A 177 -28.09 -6.95 -10.56
N LYS A 178 -28.27 -8.22 -10.98
CA LYS A 178 -29.59 -8.89 -10.87
C LYS A 178 -30.05 -9.09 -9.44
N LEU A 179 -29.09 -9.27 -8.52
CA LEU A 179 -29.37 -9.48 -7.10
C LEU A 179 -29.46 -8.16 -6.32
N GLY A 180 -29.18 -7.03 -6.96
CA GLY A 180 -29.06 -5.73 -6.28
C GLY A 180 -27.89 -5.67 -5.31
N TRP A 181 -26.86 -6.47 -5.52
CA TRP A 181 -25.67 -6.48 -4.69
C TRP A 181 -24.70 -5.38 -5.11
N HIS A 182 -24.07 -4.79 -4.11
CA HIS A 182 -23.00 -3.83 -4.34
C HIS A 182 -21.73 -4.55 -4.82
N TRP A 183 -21.11 -4.00 -5.86
CA TRP A 183 -19.80 -4.40 -6.35
C TRP A 183 -19.14 -3.20 -7.01
N TRP A 184 -17.84 -3.03 -6.76
CA TRP A 184 -17.08 -1.91 -7.32
C TRP A 184 -15.62 -2.24 -7.48
#